data_86365ca28d39eadf4ef4f3f6d53640bb
#
_entry.id   86365ca28d39eadf4ef4f3f6d53640bb
#
_cell.length_a   1.000
_cell.length_b   1.000
_cell.length_c   1.000
_cell.angle_alpha   90.00
_cell.angle_beta   90.00
_cell.angle_gamma   90.00
#
_symmetry.space_group_name_H-M   'P 1'
#
loop_
_entity.id
_entity.type
_entity.pdbx_description
1 polymer ?
#
loop_
_entity_poly.entity_id
_entity_poly.type
_entity_poly.pdbx_seq_one_letter_code
_entity_poly.pdbx_strand_id
1 'polypeptide(L)'
;MVPKNVESNGGRKMGLRTDYIWMDGKLVPWDQANVHVLTHALHYGFSVFEGIRAYETADGKSAVFRLNEHVDRLFGSAKVLGLAIAHTRDEIAKACVDTLVANKMPAGYIRPIVFVGSGESMGVNPGKNPIRTAIATWPWGAYLGAEALEKGIRICTSSYTRHHVNVMMTKAKVAGNYVNSVLAKTEALADGYDEALMLDPSGYVAEGTGENVFIVRNGVIKTPPLTSILAGITRDSLITLARELGYEVVEQLFTRDELYMADEAFFSGTAAELTPIREVDRRVIGEGHAGPVAKALQAAFFKVVKGENPAYARWLYPFSL
;
A
#
# COMPACT_ATOMS: atom_id res chain seq x y z
N MET A 1 31.45 15.63 -2.51
CA MET A 1 31.36 15.82 -3.97
C MET A 1 30.00 15.38 -4.42
N VAL A 2 29.14 16.29 -4.90
CA VAL A 2 27.83 15.97 -5.45
C VAL A 2 28.03 15.51 -6.89
N PRO A 3 27.47 14.37 -7.33
CA PRO A 3 27.61 13.94 -8.73
C PRO A 3 26.79 14.85 -9.65
N LYS A 4 27.39 15.28 -10.75
CA LYS A 4 26.78 16.08 -11.80
C LYS A 4 25.68 15.30 -12.51
N ASN A 5 24.60 16.02 -12.84
CA ASN A 5 23.47 15.60 -13.66
C ASN A 5 23.90 14.78 -14.89
N VAL A 6 23.32 13.60 -15.02
CA VAL A 6 23.28 12.86 -16.27
C VAL A 6 21.97 13.25 -16.96
N GLU A 7 22.06 14.04 -18.01
CA GLU A 7 20.98 14.28 -18.95
C GLU A 7 20.66 12.97 -19.68
N SER A 8 19.46 12.44 -19.48
CA SER A 8 18.94 11.30 -20.24
C SER A 8 17.88 11.76 -21.21
N ASN A 9 18.10 11.44 -22.47
CA ASN A 9 17.23 11.64 -23.63
C ASN A 9 15.78 11.15 -23.42
N GLY A 10 14.83 12.02 -23.76
CA GLY A 10 13.64 11.75 -24.57
C GLY A 10 12.65 10.67 -24.19
N GLY A 11 12.34 10.44 -22.90
CA GLY A 11 11.08 9.81 -22.49
C GLY A 11 10.47 10.65 -21.37
N ARG A 12 9.27 11.19 -21.58
CA ARG A 12 8.53 11.89 -20.53
C ARG A 12 8.36 10.92 -19.37
N LYS A 13 9.22 10.98 -18.34
CA LYS A 13 8.90 10.40 -17.03
C LYS A 13 7.60 11.09 -16.61
N MET A 14 6.49 10.36 -16.55
CA MET A 14 5.26 10.87 -15.95
C MET A 14 5.61 11.21 -14.51
N GLY A 15 5.79 12.50 -14.23
CA GLY A 15 6.01 13.01 -12.88
C GLY A 15 4.75 12.79 -12.05
N LEU A 16 4.89 12.84 -10.73
CA LEU A 16 3.74 12.77 -9.81
C LEU A 16 2.84 14.01 -9.88
N ARG A 17 3.22 15.04 -10.66
CA ARG A 17 2.53 16.32 -10.72
C ARG A 17 1.15 16.17 -11.36
N THR A 18 0.16 16.73 -10.67
CA THR A 18 -1.23 16.90 -11.11
C THR A 18 -1.63 18.38 -10.98
N ASP A 19 -2.84 18.75 -11.36
CA ASP A 19 -3.26 20.16 -11.30
C ASP A 19 -3.66 20.57 -9.86
N TYR A 20 -4.33 19.67 -9.12
CA TYR A 20 -4.93 19.98 -7.84
C TYR A 20 -4.60 18.94 -6.76
N ILE A 21 -4.54 19.42 -5.53
CA ILE A 21 -4.53 18.65 -4.28
C ILE A 21 -5.74 19.11 -3.46
N TRP A 22 -6.48 18.19 -2.86
CA TRP A 22 -7.47 18.55 -1.88
C TRP A 22 -6.81 18.75 -0.51
N MET A 23 -7.06 19.90 0.15
CA MET A 23 -6.53 20.22 1.47
C MET A 23 -7.61 20.89 2.32
N ASP A 24 -7.89 20.31 3.49
CA ASP A 24 -8.76 20.88 4.54
C ASP A 24 -10.12 21.42 3.99
N GLY A 25 -10.78 20.64 3.14
CA GLY A 25 -12.13 20.95 2.63
C GLY A 25 -12.15 21.61 1.24
N LYS A 26 -11.00 21.86 0.60
CA LYS A 26 -10.98 22.52 -0.70
C LYS A 26 -9.86 22.00 -1.63
N LEU A 27 -10.11 22.07 -2.94
CA LEU A 27 -9.08 21.87 -3.95
C LEU A 27 -8.17 23.10 -4.00
N VAL A 28 -6.87 22.88 -3.93
CA VAL A 28 -5.84 23.91 -4.10
C VAL A 28 -4.94 23.54 -5.29
N PRO A 29 -4.41 24.51 -6.04
CA PRO A 29 -3.42 24.24 -7.08
C PRO A 29 -2.20 23.50 -6.51
N TRP A 30 -1.60 22.61 -7.30
CA TRP A 30 -0.44 21.80 -6.90
C TRP A 30 0.65 22.62 -6.19
N ASP A 31 1.04 23.76 -6.78
CA ASP A 31 2.14 24.58 -6.26
C ASP A 31 1.77 25.32 -4.95
N GLN A 32 0.49 25.33 -4.57
CA GLN A 32 0.01 25.92 -3.32
C GLN A 32 -0.20 24.89 -2.20
N ALA A 33 -0.09 23.61 -2.51
CA ALA A 33 -0.25 22.51 -1.54
C ALA A 33 1.03 22.37 -0.67
N ASN A 34 1.37 23.43 0.07
CA ASN A 34 2.58 23.51 0.89
C ASN A 34 2.26 23.43 2.37
N VAL A 35 3.22 22.94 3.14
CA VAL A 35 3.19 22.94 4.60
C VAL A 35 4.40 23.70 5.15
N HIS A 36 4.22 24.35 6.29
CA HIS A 36 5.30 25.06 6.96
C HIS A 36 6.38 24.09 7.48
N VAL A 37 7.64 24.46 7.47
CA VAL A 37 8.75 23.63 7.97
C VAL A 37 8.56 23.19 9.43
N LEU A 38 7.87 23.99 10.25
CA LEU A 38 7.50 23.65 11.63
C LEU A 38 6.22 22.80 11.73
N THR A 39 5.76 22.18 10.64
CA THR A 39 4.71 21.15 10.70
C THR A 39 5.17 20.00 11.58
N HIS A 40 4.49 19.77 12.69
CA HIS A 40 4.89 18.80 13.72
C HIS A 40 5.14 17.41 13.14
N ALA A 41 4.29 16.97 12.20
CA ALA A 41 4.43 15.68 11.55
C ALA A 41 5.73 15.52 10.75
N LEU A 42 6.34 16.62 10.24
CA LEU A 42 7.65 16.56 9.57
C LEU A 42 8.79 16.20 10.52
N HIS A 43 8.66 16.54 11.80
CA HIS A 43 9.69 16.30 12.80
C HIS A 43 9.52 14.97 13.52
N TYR A 44 8.28 14.54 13.74
CA TYR A 44 7.95 13.39 14.60
C TYR A 44 7.23 12.25 13.88
N GLY A 45 6.95 12.37 12.56
CA GLY A 45 6.23 11.34 11.81
C GLY A 45 4.78 11.12 12.27
N PHE A 46 4.21 12.04 13.08
CA PHE A 46 2.92 11.87 13.72
C PHE A 46 1.78 12.20 12.75
N SER A 47 1.52 11.24 11.88
CA SER A 47 0.51 11.29 10.83
C SER A 47 0.08 9.88 10.42
N VAL A 48 -1.12 9.78 9.82
CA VAL A 48 -1.66 8.53 9.25
C VAL A 48 -2.04 8.76 7.80
N PHE A 49 -1.95 7.73 6.98
CA PHE A 49 -2.24 7.85 5.56
C PHE A 49 -2.89 6.59 4.98
N GLU A 50 -3.43 6.73 3.79
CA GLU A 50 -3.89 5.60 3.00
C GLU A 50 -3.24 5.56 1.63
N GLY A 51 -3.30 4.38 1.03
CA GLY A 51 -3.00 4.15 -0.36
C GLY A 51 -4.18 3.46 -1.00
N ILE A 52 -4.84 4.15 -1.93
CA ILE A 52 -6.08 3.71 -2.56
C ILE A 52 -5.88 3.73 -4.07
N ARG A 53 -6.56 2.87 -4.80
CA ARG A 53 -6.39 2.82 -6.25
C ARG A 53 -7.73 2.90 -6.98
N ALA A 54 -7.75 3.71 -8.03
CA ALA A 54 -8.83 3.80 -8.99
C ALA A 54 -8.44 3.08 -10.28
N TYR A 55 -9.41 2.43 -10.92
CA TYR A 55 -9.25 1.68 -12.16
C TYR A 55 -10.27 2.11 -13.20
N GLU A 56 -9.88 2.07 -14.46
CA GLU A 56 -10.83 2.06 -15.56
C GLU A 56 -11.50 0.69 -15.64
N THR A 57 -12.83 0.68 -15.66
CA THR A 57 -13.63 -0.53 -15.76
C THR A 57 -13.86 -0.95 -17.22
N ALA A 58 -14.22 -2.20 -17.43
CA ALA A 58 -14.39 -2.75 -18.78
C ALA A 58 -15.51 -2.08 -19.61
N ASP A 59 -16.46 -1.40 -18.93
CA ASP A 59 -17.53 -0.62 -19.56
C ASP A 59 -17.10 0.84 -19.89
N GLY A 60 -15.82 1.17 -19.74
CA GLY A 60 -15.26 2.48 -20.04
C GLY A 60 -15.51 3.56 -18.99
N LYS A 61 -16.04 3.18 -17.82
CA LYS A 61 -16.18 4.04 -16.64
C LYS A 61 -14.96 3.94 -15.74
N SER A 62 -15.07 4.51 -14.55
CA SER A 62 -14.03 4.48 -13.53
C SER A 62 -14.61 4.06 -12.18
N ALA A 63 -13.79 3.38 -11.39
CA ALA A 63 -14.17 3.03 -10.03
C ALA A 63 -12.97 3.04 -9.09
N VAL A 64 -13.19 3.46 -7.84
CA VAL A 64 -12.22 3.31 -6.77
C VAL A 64 -12.45 1.97 -6.07
N PHE A 65 -11.40 1.17 -5.96
CA PHE A 65 -11.49 -0.14 -5.33
C PHE A 65 -11.51 0.00 -3.80
N ARG A 66 -12.57 -0.53 -3.17
CA ARG A 66 -12.77 -0.61 -1.71
C ARG A 66 -12.55 0.72 -0.99
N LEU A 67 -13.05 1.82 -1.57
CA LEU A 67 -12.86 3.17 -1.05
C LEU A 67 -13.34 3.30 0.41
N ASN A 68 -14.52 2.78 0.73
CA ASN A 68 -15.09 2.91 2.06
C ASN A 68 -14.23 2.22 3.13
N GLU A 69 -13.73 1.02 2.85
CA GLU A 69 -12.87 0.28 3.78
C GLU A 69 -11.50 0.97 3.98
N HIS A 70 -10.97 1.60 2.94
CA HIS A 70 -9.78 2.43 3.07
C HIS A 70 -10.03 3.67 3.92
N VAL A 71 -11.15 4.35 3.72
CA VAL A 71 -11.55 5.49 4.56
C VAL A 71 -11.77 5.05 6.01
N ASP A 72 -12.45 3.94 6.24
CA ASP A 72 -12.63 3.39 7.59
C ASP A 72 -11.30 3.08 8.26
N ARG A 73 -10.33 2.52 7.54
CA ARG A 73 -8.99 2.25 8.07
C ARG A 73 -8.21 3.55 8.34
N LEU A 74 -8.37 4.59 7.52
CA LEU A 74 -7.80 5.92 7.78
C LEU A 74 -8.31 6.48 9.12
N PHE A 75 -9.62 6.45 9.34
CA PHE A 75 -10.23 6.89 10.61
C PHE A 75 -9.82 6.00 11.78
N GLY A 76 -9.73 4.69 11.59
CA GLY A 76 -9.20 3.75 12.58
C GLY A 76 -7.77 4.08 12.97
N SER A 77 -6.91 4.34 11.99
CA SER A 77 -5.52 4.73 12.19
C SER A 77 -5.41 6.09 12.93
N ALA A 78 -6.24 7.05 12.54
CA ALA A 78 -6.31 8.35 13.21
C ALA A 78 -6.75 8.21 14.68
N LYS A 79 -7.75 7.37 14.94
CA LYS A 79 -8.22 7.07 16.31
C LYS A 79 -7.10 6.48 17.19
N VAL A 80 -6.29 5.58 16.65
CA VAL A 80 -5.15 4.98 17.37
C VAL A 80 -4.15 6.04 17.82
N LEU A 81 -3.91 7.08 17.01
CA LEU A 81 -3.04 8.21 17.35
C LEU A 81 -3.75 9.34 18.11
N GLY A 82 -5.05 9.24 18.35
CA GLY A 82 -5.84 10.33 18.96
C GLY A 82 -6.00 11.55 18.05
N LEU A 83 -5.89 11.38 16.73
CA LEU A 83 -6.11 12.47 15.76
C LEU A 83 -7.58 12.60 15.40
N ALA A 84 -8.17 13.76 15.68
CA ALA A 84 -9.56 14.08 15.33
C ALA A 84 -9.62 14.63 13.89
N ILE A 85 -10.11 13.84 12.94
CA ILE A 85 -10.35 14.30 11.57
C ILE A 85 -11.54 15.24 11.56
N ALA A 86 -11.39 16.44 10.98
CA ALA A 86 -12.43 17.48 10.96
C ALA A 86 -13.59 17.16 9.98
N HIS A 87 -13.45 16.14 9.17
CA HIS A 87 -14.39 15.73 8.13
C HIS A 87 -15.00 14.37 8.45
N THR A 88 -16.20 14.11 7.95
CA THR A 88 -16.86 12.80 8.01
C THR A 88 -16.21 11.80 7.02
N ARG A 89 -16.53 10.52 7.18
CA ARG A 89 -16.07 9.47 6.24
C ARG A 89 -16.57 9.72 4.82
N ASP A 90 -17.84 10.10 4.68
CA ASP A 90 -18.47 10.38 3.39
C ASP A 90 -17.82 11.59 2.70
N GLU A 91 -17.49 12.64 3.46
CA GLU A 91 -16.76 13.80 2.94
C GLU A 91 -15.36 13.43 2.46
N ILE A 92 -14.61 12.59 3.18
CA ILE A 92 -13.31 12.12 2.76
C ILE A 92 -13.40 11.19 1.53
N ALA A 93 -14.37 10.28 1.50
CA ALA A 93 -14.61 9.42 0.33
C ALA A 93 -14.93 10.26 -0.90
N LYS A 94 -15.85 11.23 -0.75
CA LYS A 94 -16.18 12.18 -1.82
C LYS A 94 -14.96 13.00 -2.25
N ALA A 95 -14.17 13.51 -1.32
CA ALA A 95 -12.97 14.30 -1.62
C ALA A 95 -11.91 13.49 -2.39
N CYS A 96 -11.78 12.18 -2.12
CA CYS A 96 -10.92 11.29 -2.92
C CYS A 96 -11.36 11.26 -4.39
N VAL A 97 -12.65 11.10 -4.62
CA VAL A 97 -13.23 11.09 -5.97
C VAL A 97 -13.15 12.47 -6.63
N ASP A 98 -13.55 13.53 -5.93
CA ASP A 98 -13.48 14.91 -6.43
C ASP A 98 -12.05 15.29 -6.87
N THR A 99 -11.03 14.79 -6.16
CA THR A 99 -9.63 15.04 -6.52
C THR A 99 -9.23 14.32 -7.81
N LEU A 100 -9.70 13.08 -8.02
CA LEU A 100 -9.50 12.37 -9.29
C LEU A 100 -10.18 13.12 -10.47
N VAL A 101 -11.43 13.52 -10.28
CA VAL A 101 -12.22 14.24 -11.28
C VAL A 101 -11.57 15.59 -11.64
N ALA A 102 -11.16 16.38 -10.63
CA ALA A 102 -10.48 17.65 -10.84
C ALA A 102 -9.17 17.50 -11.62
N ASN A 103 -8.46 16.40 -11.43
CA ASN A 103 -7.22 16.06 -12.14
C ASN A 103 -7.47 15.27 -13.44
N LYS A 104 -8.72 15.06 -13.85
CA LYS A 104 -9.11 14.33 -15.08
C LYS A 104 -8.48 12.94 -15.15
N MET A 105 -8.50 12.22 -14.04
CA MET A 105 -7.84 10.93 -13.89
C MET A 105 -8.88 9.80 -13.86
N PRO A 106 -9.04 9.01 -14.93
CA PRO A 106 -9.94 7.86 -14.93
C PRO A 106 -9.39 6.68 -14.10
N ALA A 107 -8.08 6.63 -13.94
CA ALA A 107 -7.37 5.66 -13.09
C ALA A 107 -6.17 6.32 -12.43
N GLY A 108 -5.75 5.79 -11.28
CA GLY A 108 -4.58 6.32 -10.58
C GLY A 108 -4.54 5.97 -9.11
N TYR A 109 -3.55 6.51 -8.44
CA TYR A 109 -3.35 6.32 -7.01
C TYR A 109 -3.86 7.52 -6.23
N ILE A 110 -4.47 7.26 -5.08
CA ILE A 110 -5.02 8.28 -4.18
C ILE A 110 -4.30 8.13 -2.84
N ARG A 111 -3.77 9.23 -2.33
CA ARG A 111 -3.04 9.32 -1.08
C ARG A 111 -3.69 10.30 -0.11
N PRO A 112 -4.69 9.88 0.66
CA PRO A 112 -5.13 10.66 1.81
C PRO A 112 -4.07 10.61 2.91
N ILE A 113 -3.83 11.74 3.55
CA ILE A 113 -2.97 11.88 4.72
C ILE A 113 -3.63 12.78 5.75
N VAL A 114 -3.61 12.36 7.02
CA VAL A 114 -4.05 13.15 8.18
C VAL A 114 -2.83 13.38 9.06
N PHE A 115 -2.50 14.61 9.35
CA PHE A 115 -1.25 14.96 10.01
C PHE A 115 -1.40 16.13 10.99
N VAL A 116 -0.54 16.16 12.00
CA VAL A 116 -0.43 17.30 12.90
C VAL A 116 0.33 18.41 12.20
N GLY A 117 -0.33 19.55 12.02
CA GLY A 117 0.21 20.74 11.36
C GLY A 117 1.16 21.55 12.22
N SER A 118 1.55 22.73 11.73
CA SER A 118 2.25 23.75 12.50
C SER A 118 1.26 24.50 13.38
N GLY A 119 1.67 24.84 14.61
CA GLY A 119 0.85 25.53 15.58
C GLY A 119 1.71 26.08 16.73
N GLU A 120 1.21 25.98 17.94
CA GLU A 120 1.83 26.58 19.12
C GLU A 120 2.92 25.69 19.77
N SER A 121 2.96 24.39 19.44
CA SER A 121 3.87 23.44 20.08
C SER A 121 4.79 22.73 19.07
N MET A 122 6.08 22.65 19.43
CA MET A 122 7.07 21.78 18.79
C MET A 122 7.62 20.74 19.78
N GLY A 123 6.98 20.57 20.94
CA GLY A 123 7.28 19.48 21.87
C GLY A 123 6.82 18.13 21.32
N VAL A 124 7.29 17.03 21.92
CA VAL A 124 6.84 15.66 21.57
C VAL A 124 5.31 15.53 21.66
N ASN A 125 4.70 16.15 22.67
CA ASN A 125 3.25 16.31 22.72
C ASN A 125 2.84 17.47 21.81
N PRO A 126 2.02 17.22 20.76
CA PRO A 126 1.63 18.26 19.80
C PRO A 126 0.71 19.34 20.40
N GLY A 127 0.19 19.14 21.61
CA GLY A 127 -0.70 20.10 22.27
C GLY A 127 -1.97 20.37 21.46
N LYS A 128 -2.21 21.65 21.17
CA LYS A 128 -3.37 22.11 20.39
C LYS A 128 -3.04 22.39 18.92
N ASN A 129 -1.95 21.85 18.40
CA ASN A 129 -1.64 22.00 16.98
C ASN A 129 -2.80 21.49 16.10
N PRO A 130 -3.12 22.16 14.99
CA PRO A 130 -4.22 21.77 14.15
C PRO A 130 -4.00 20.41 13.49
N ILE A 131 -5.04 19.59 13.44
CA ILE A 131 -5.07 18.36 12.65
C ILE A 131 -5.51 18.71 11.24
N ARG A 132 -4.67 18.42 10.27
CA ARG A 132 -4.88 18.74 8.87
C ARG A 132 -5.08 17.49 8.04
N THR A 133 -5.81 17.63 6.93
CA THR A 133 -6.05 16.52 5.99
C THR A 133 -5.72 16.97 4.58
N ALA A 134 -4.98 16.15 3.83
CA ALA A 134 -4.72 16.37 2.43
C ALA A 134 -4.95 15.07 1.63
N ILE A 135 -5.36 15.22 0.36
CA ILE A 135 -5.56 14.11 -0.57
C ILE A 135 -4.86 14.46 -1.88
N ALA A 136 -3.83 13.71 -2.22
CA ALA A 136 -3.12 13.80 -3.47
C ALA A 136 -3.50 12.63 -4.39
N THR A 137 -3.50 12.87 -5.69
CA THR A 137 -3.69 11.82 -6.71
C THR A 137 -2.60 11.91 -7.75
N TRP A 138 -2.19 10.78 -8.32
CA TRP A 138 -1.24 10.74 -9.43
C TRP A 138 -1.38 9.48 -10.28
N PRO A 139 -1.00 9.51 -11.57
CA PRO A 139 -0.94 8.31 -12.38
C PRO A 139 0.07 7.32 -11.79
N TRP A 140 -0.35 6.06 -11.64
CA TRP A 140 0.57 5.03 -11.15
C TRP A 140 0.32 3.73 -11.91
N GLY A 141 1.35 3.25 -12.59
CA GLY A 141 1.38 1.93 -13.21
C GLY A 141 1.61 0.80 -12.18
N ALA A 142 2.13 -0.33 -12.64
CA ALA A 142 2.56 -1.41 -11.74
C ALA A 142 3.75 -0.93 -10.88
N TYR A 143 3.60 -0.96 -9.56
CA TYR A 143 4.56 -0.43 -8.57
C TYR A 143 5.96 -1.04 -8.72
N LEU A 144 6.01 -2.35 -8.91
CA LEU A 144 7.25 -3.10 -9.10
C LEU A 144 7.58 -3.35 -10.59
N GLY A 145 6.82 -2.73 -11.51
CA GLY A 145 6.96 -2.90 -12.94
C GLY A 145 6.01 -3.96 -13.53
N ALA A 146 5.64 -3.80 -14.79
CA ALA A 146 4.75 -4.76 -15.47
C ALA A 146 5.38 -6.15 -15.56
N GLU A 147 6.69 -6.23 -15.78
CA GLU A 147 7.44 -7.48 -15.83
C GLU A 147 7.40 -8.24 -14.49
N ALA A 148 7.36 -7.52 -13.36
CA ALA A 148 7.27 -8.10 -12.03
C ALA A 148 5.95 -8.86 -11.79
N LEU A 149 4.84 -8.38 -12.38
CA LEU A 149 3.54 -9.06 -12.27
C LEU A 149 3.53 -10.39 -13.05
N GLU A 150 4.31 -10.51 -14.09
CA GLU A 150 4.38 -11.71 -14.94
C GLU A 150 5.47 -12.68 -14.48
N LYS A 151 6.71 -12.17 -14.32
CA LYS A 151 7.88 -13.00 -14.02
C LYS A 151 8.13 -13.20 -12.53
N GLY A 152 7.55 -12.37 -11.69
CA GLY A 152 7.84 -12.33 -10.26
C GLY A 152 9.14 -11.58 -9.94
N ILE A 153 9.29 -11.25 -8.65
CA ILE A 153 10.39 -10.45 -8.11
C ILE A 153 11.36 -11.30 -7.28
N ARG A 154 12.55 -10.73 -7.05
CA ARG A 154 13.57 -11.27 -6.15
C ARG A 154 13.53 -10.47 -4.85
N ILE A 155 13.44 -11.18 -3.72
CA ILE A 155 13.41 -10.53 -2.42
C ILE A 155 14.50 -11.08 -1.50
N CYS A 156 14.89 -10.29 -0.50
CA CYS A 156 15.75 -10.75 0.58
C CYS A 156 15.09 -10.54 1.95
N THR A 157 15.46 -11.36 2.90
CA THR A 157 15.12 -11.13 4.29
C THR A 157 15.97 -9.97 4.81
N SER A 158 15.32 -8.89 5.24
CA SER A 158 16.00 -7.71 5.78
C SER A 158 16.69 -8.01 7.11
N SER A 159 17.80 -7.31 7.38
CA SER A 159 18.41 -7.26 8.71
C SER A 159 17.54 -6.51 9.72
N TYR A 160 16.61 -5.66 9.24
CA TYR A 160 15.66 -4.94 10.09
C TYR A 160 14.42 -5.79 10.38
N THR A 161 14.14 -5.98 11.66
CA THR A 161 12.90 -6.64 12.11
C THR A 161 11.73 -5.69 12.01
N ARG A 162 10.54 -6.21 11.71
CA ARG A 162 9.30 -5.44 11.86
C ARG A 162 9.14 -5.04 13.32
N HIS A 163 8.71 -3.80 13.57
CA HIS A 163 8.61 -3.29 14.93
C HIS A 163 7.66 -4.13 15.81
N HIS A 164 7.99 -4.26 17.08
CA HIS A 164 7.15 -4.93 18.07
C HIS A 164 5.83 -4.17 18.23
N VAL A 165 4.73 -4.91 18.40
CA VAL A 165 3.35 -4.36 18.43
C VAL A 165 3.12 -3.35 19.56
N ASN A 166 3.95 -3.37 20.62
CA ASN A 166 3.93 -2.40 21.71
C ASN A 166 5.04 -1.33 21.62
N VAL A 167 5.83 -1.33 20.55
CA VAL A 167 6.73 -0.21 20.19
C VAL A 167 6.00 0.73 19.25
N MET A 168 5.39 0.18 18.21
CA MET A 168 4.59 0.89 17.22
C MET A 168 3.37 0.02 16.87
N MET A 169 2.18 0.60 16.81
CA MET A 169 0.93 -0.13 16.59
C MET A 169 0.77 -0.53 15.13
N THR A 170 0.76 -1.85 14.85
CA THR A 170 0.78 -2.40 13.48
C THR A 170 -0.55 -2.26 12.73
N LYS A 171 -1.67 -2.08 13.45
CA LYS A 171 -2.99 -1.91 12.81
C LYS A 171 -3.25 -0.52 12.27
N ALA A 172 -2.49 0.47 12.74
CA ALA A 172 -2.57 1.83 12.25
C ALA A 172 -1.54 2.08 11.15
N LYS A 173 -1.99 2.66 10.03
CA LYS A 173 -1.10 3.02 8.91
C LYS A 173 -0.46 4.38 9.19
N VAL A 174 0.52 4.37 10.11
CA VAL A 174 1.22 5.55 10.63
C VAL A 174 2.45 5.86 9.79
N ALA A 175 2.63 7.12 9.35
CA ALA A 175 3.77 7.49 8.50
C ALA A 175 5.13 7.26 9.21
N GLY A 176 5.23 7.54 10.50
CA GLY A 176 6.45 7.30 11.28
C GLY A 176 6.90 5.83 11.30
N ASN A 177 5.96 4.88 11.23
CA ASN A 177 6.25 3.45 11.16
C ASN A 177 7.02 3.07 9.88
N TYR A 178 6.81 3.83 8.81
CA TYR A 178 7.42 3.56 7.50
C TYR A 178 8.92 3.84 7.45
N VAL A 179 9.50 4.49 8.45
CA VAL A 179 10.98 4.57 8.56
C VAL A 179 11.58 3.16 8.60
N ASN A 180 10.99 2.23 9.35
CA ASN A 180 11.38 0.82 9.40
C ASN A 180 11.30 0.16 7.99
N SER A 181 10.21 0.41 7.26
CA SER A 181 10.03 -0.09 5.88
C SER A 181 11.04 0.53 4.91
N VAL A 182 11.32 1.84 5.01
CA VAL A 182 12.29 2.54 4.14
C VAL A 182 13.70 1.99 4.35
N LEU A 183 14.11 1.74 5.60
CA LEU A 183 15.42 1.16 5.90
C LEU A 183 15.55 -0.24 5.27
N ALA A 184 14.57 -1.11 5.48
CA ALA A 184 14.56 -2.45 4.91
C ALA A 184 14.56 -2.44 3.36
N LYS A 185 13.75 -1.56 2.75
CA LYS A 185 13.70 -1.42 1.29
C LYS A 185 15.03 -0.92 0.72
N THR A 186 15.64 0.07 1.37
CA THR A 186 16.91 0.64 0.94
C THR A 186 18.04 -0.40 1.00
N GLU A 187 18.07 -1.22 2.06
CA GLU A 187 18.98 -2.35 2.21
C GLU A 187 18.80 -3.34 1.06
N ALA A 188 17.58 -3.81 0.82
CA ALA A 188 17.29 -4.77 -0.25
C ALA A 188 17.71 -4.27 -1.64
N LEU A 189 17.42 -2.99 -1.94
CA LEU A 189 17.81 -2.38 -3.21
C LEU A 189 19.35 -2.27 -3.35
N ALA A 190 20.05 -1.94 -2.27
CA ALA A 190 21.53 -1.89 -2.27
C ALA A 190 22.15 -3.27 -2.52
N ASP A 191 21.49 -4.34 -2.07
CA ASP A 191 21.91 -5.73 -2.28
C ASP A 191 21.41 -6.32 -3.61
N GLY A 192 20.77 -5.51 -4.46
CA GLY A 192 20.33 -5.91 -5.80
C GLY A 192 19.04 -6.75 -5.82
N TYR A 193 18.21 -6.65 -4.78
CA TYR A 193 16.89 -7.25 -4.73
C TYR A 193 15.79 -6.21 -5.04
N ASP A 194 14.62 -6.69 -5.40
CA ASP A 194 13.49 -5.83 -5.77
C ASP A 194 12.69 -5.36 -4.55
N GLU A 195 12.64 -6.19 -3.47
CA GLU A 195 11.86 -5.92 -2.26
C GLU A 195 12.49 -6.65 -1.06
N ALA A 196 12.09 -6.23 0.17
CA ALA A 196 12.49 -6.87 1.40
C ALA A 196 11.33 -7.64 2.04
N LEU A 197 11.66 -8.81 2.60
CA LEU A 197 10.83 -9.53 3.54
C LEU A 197 11.27 -9.14 4.96
N MET A 198 10.31 -8.84 5.82
CA MET A 198 10.59 -8.53 7.22
C MET A 198 10.08 -9.64 8.14
N LEU A 199 10.88 -10.01 9.12
CA LEU A 199 10.47 -10.93 10.19
C LEU A 199 9.88 -10.13 11.34
N ASP A 200 9.00 -10.74 12.12
CA ASP A 200 8.56 -10.17 13.38
C ASP A 200 9.65 -10.30 14.47
N PRO A 201 9.49 -9.66 15.64
CA PRO A 201 10.47 -9.75 16.73
C PRO A 201 10.69 -11.17 17.28
N SER A 202 9.80 -12.10 16.97
CA SER A 202 9.92 -13.52 17.38
C SER A 202 10.60 -14.38 16.31
N GLY A 203 10.95 -13.79 15.14
CA GLY A 203 11.64 -14.46 14.03
C GLY A 203 10.70 -15.13 13.02
N TYR A 204 9.38 -14.97 13.15
CA TYR A 204 8.43 -15.44 12.15
C TYR A 204 8.32 -14.45 10.97
N VAL A 205 7.96 -14.96 9.81
CA VAL A 205 7.67 -14.14 8.64
C VAL A 205 6.49 -13.21 8.96
N ALA A 206 6.66 -11.91 8.72
CA ALA A 206 5.63 -10.90 8.96
C ALA A 206 5.04 -10.39 7.63
N GLU A 207 5.71 -9.47 6.99
CA GLU A 207 5.21 -8.80 5.77
C GLU A 207 6.38 -8.22 4.97
N GLY A 208 6.14 -7.72 3.76
CA GLY A 208 7.10 -6.90 3.02
C GLY A 208 7.20 -5.49 3.60
N THR A 209 7.88 -4.58 2.87
CA THR A 209 8.02 -3.19 3.33
C THR A 209 6.72 -2.39 3.23
N GLY A 210 5.82 -2.77 2.32
CA GLY A 210 4.50 -2.15 2.12
C GLY A 210 3.42 -3.14 1.69
N GLU A 211 3.68 -4.45 1.74
CA GLU A 211 2.87 -5.54 1.23
C GLU A 211 2.72 -6.66 2.26
N ASN A 212 1.56 -7.33 2.25
CA ASN A 212 1.39 -8.59 2.98
C ASN A 212 1.93 -9.77 2.14
N VAL A 213 2.41 -10.82 2.80
CA VAL A 213 3.01 -11.99 2.15
C VAL A 213 2.10 -13.21 2.25
N PHE A 214 2.12 -14.01 1.20
CA PHE A 214 1.47 -15.32 1.10
C PHE A 214 2.46 -16.36 0.59
N ILE A 215 2.31 -17.59 1.03
CA ILE A 215 2.96 -18.77 0.46
C ILE A 215 1.91 -19.81 0.09
N VAL A 216 2.24 -20.65 -0.89
CA VAL A 216 1.46 -21.84 -1.25
C VAL A 216 2.34 -23.06 -0.98
N ARG A 217 1.81 -24.03 -0.26
CA ARG A 217 2.47 -25.30 -0.01
C ARG A 217 1.45 -26.43 -0.04
N ASN A 218 1.72 -27.45 -0.87
CA ASN A 218 0.82 -28.61 -1.02
C ASN A 218 -0.65 -28.21 -1.28
N GLY A 219 -0.87 -27.18 -2.09
CA GLY A 219 -2.19 -26.66 -2.43
C GLY A 219 -2.87 -25.78 -1.37
N VAL A 220 -2.27 -25.58 -0.19
CA VAL A 220 -2.77 -24.69 0.86
C VAL A 220 -2.08 -23.35 0.78
N ILE A 221 -2.88 -22.27 0.79
CA ILE A 221 -2.39 -20.90 0.86
C ILE A 221 -2.23 -20.51 2.33
N LYS A 222 -1.04 -20.04 2.71
CA LYS A 222 -0.77 -19.54 4.06
C LYS A 222 -0.41 -18.05 4.03
N THR A 223 -0.82 -17.31 5.05
CA THR A 223 -0.43 -15.92 5.28
C THR A 223 -0.32 -15.67 6.79
N PRO A 224 0.57 -14.79 7.26
CA PRO A 224 0.66 -14.49 8.68
C PRO A 224 -0.66 -13.98 9.25
N PRO A 225 -0.99 -14.31 10.52
CA PRO A 225 -2.18 -13.80 11.18
C PRO A 225 -2.05 -12.30 11.45
N LEU A 226 -3.19 -11.64 11.64
CA LEU A 226 -3.25 -10.20 11.87
C LEU A 226 -2.72 -9.77 13.26
N THR A 227 -1.65 -10.33 13.77
CA THR A 227 -1.05 -9.96 15.07
C THR A 227 -0.01 -8.86 14.90
N SER A 228 0.99 -9.06 14.06
CA SER A 228 2.16 -8.20 13.89
C SER A 228 2.24 -7.50 12.51
N ILE A 229 1.19 -7.60 11.70
CA ILE A 229 1.12 -7.04 10.35
C ILE A 229 -0.03 -6.05 10.18
N LEU A 230 0.03 -5.23 9.14
CA LEU A 230 -1.10 -4.39 8.75
C LEU A 230 -2.23 -5.27 8.18
N ALA A 231 -3.47 -4.98 8.58
CA ALA A 231 -4.66 -5.59 7.99
C ALA A 231 -4.86 -5.05 6.56
N GLY A 232 -4.24 -5.72 5.58
CA GLY A 232 -4.27 -5.31 4.18
C GLY A 232 -5.64 -5.52 3.55
N ILE A 233 -6.17 -4.49 2.87
CA ILE A 233 -7.46 -4.57 2.18
C ILE A 233 -7.33 -5.47 0.94
N THR A 234 -6.23 -5.38 0.22
CA THR A 234 -5.93 -6.31 -0.88
C THR A 234 -5.73 -7.74 -0.37
N ARG A 235 -5.05 -7.91 0.79
CA ARG A 235 -4.92 -9.21 1.45
C ARG A 235 -6.29 -9.84 1.72
N ASP A 236 -7.21 -9.11 2.34
CA ASP A 236 -8.58 -9.55 2.62
C ASP A 236 -9.33 -9.93 1.34
N SER A 237 -9.18 -9.12 0.29
CA SER A 237 -9.78 -9.40 -1.01
C SER A 237 -9.25 -10.69 -1.63
N LEU A 238 -7.93 -10.92 -1.60
CA LEU A 238 -7.32 -12.14 -2.14
C LEU A 238 -7.70 -13.39 -1.33
N ILE A 239 -7.81 -13.30 0.00
CA ILE A 239 -8.31 -14.40 0.84
C ILE A 239 -9.75 -14.78 0.43
N THR A 240 -10.60 -13.78 0.22
CA THR A 240 -11.98 -13.98 -0.20
C THR A 240 -12.04 -14.68 -1.58
N LEU A 241 -11.30 -14.15 -2.56
CA LEU A 241 -11.24 -14.71 -3.91
C LEU A 241 -10.61 -16.11 -3.94
N ALA A 242 -9.59 -16.36 -3.11
CA ALA A 242 -8.98 -17.69 -3.01
C ALA A 242 -9.98 -18.74 -2.53
N ARG A 243 -10.75 -18.41 -1.51
CA ARG A 243 -11.80 -19.31 -0.98
C ARG A 243 -12.91 -19.58 -2.00
N GLU A 244 -13.31 -18.58 -2.78
CA GLU A 244 -14.26 -18.76 -3.89
C GLU A 244 -13.73 -19.68 -5.00
N LEU A 245 -12.44 -19.60 -5.28
CA LEU A 245 -11.75 -20.47 -6.23
C LEU A 245 -11.52 -21.88 -5.68
N GLY A 246 -11.93 -22.16 -4.44
CA GLY A 246 -11.83 -23.49 -3.82
C GLY A 246 -10.48 -23.75 -3.15
N TYR A 247 -9.62 -22.75 -3.01
CA TYR A 247 -8.37 -22.91 -2.26
C TYR A 247 -8.60 -22.86 -0.75
N GLU A 248 -7.92 -23.74 -0.03
CA GLU A 248 -7.80 -23.61 1.42
C GLU A 248 -6.86 -22.45 1.77
N VAL A 249 -7.31 -21.54 2.66
CA VAL A 249 -6.52 -20.42 3.14
C VAL A 249 -6.44 -20.45 4.64
N VAL A 250 -5.22 -20.54 5.18
CA VAL A 250 -4.95 -20.53 6.62
C VAL A 250 -4.14 -19.28 7.02
N GLU A 251 -4.58 -18.66 8.12
CA GLU A 251 -3.87 -17.56 8.75
C GLU A 251 -3.01 -18.13 9.89
N GLN A 252 -1.74 -18.36 9.63
CA GLN A 252 -0.83 -19.07 10.53
C GLN A 252 0.56 -18.45 10.49
N LEU A 253 1.24 -18.41 11.64
CA LEU A 253 2.67 -18.10 11.69
C LEU A 253 3.45 -19.17 10.92
N PHE A 254 4.45 -18.75 10.19
CA PHE A 254 5.41 -19.65 9.53
C PHE A 254 6.81 -19.04 9.54
N THR A 255 7.79 -19.91 9.42
CA THR A 255 9.19 -19.55 9.47
C THR A 255 9.78 -19.29 8.08
N ARG A 256 10.95 -18.71 8.04
CA ARG A 256 11.65 -18.39 6.79
C ARG A 256 12.01 -19.63 5.98
N ASP A 257 12.34 -20.73 6.63
CA ASP A 257 12.63 -22.02 5.97
C ASP A 257 11.37 -22.62 5.33
N GLU A 258 10.19 -22.44 5.94
CA GLU A 258 8.92 -22.84 5.30
C GLU A 258 8.65 -22.02 4.02
N LEU A 259 8.96 -20.72 4.02
CA LEU A 259 8.90 -19.88 2.82
C LEU A 259 9.88 -20.40 1.72
N TYR A 260 11.11 -20.79 2.08
CA TYR A 260 12.08 -21.35 1.10
C TYR A 260 11.59 -22.66 0.46
N MET A 261 10.78 -23.43 1.19
CA MET A 261 10.20 -24.69 0.72
C MET A 261 8.84 -24.52 0.05
N ALA A 262 8.35 -23.30 -0.12
CA ALA A 262 7.04 -23.05 -0.72
C ALA A 262 7.03 -23.40 -2.21
N ASP A 263 5.88 -23.85 -2.68
CA ASP A 263 5.64 -24.13 -4.11
C ASP A 263 5.41 -22.82 -4.88
N GLU A 264 4.78 -21.83 -4.23
CA GLU A 264 4.62 -20.45 -4.72
C GLU A 264 4.72 -19.47 -3.55
N ALA A 265 5.11 -18.23 -3.83
CA ALA A 265 5.01 -17.11 -2.92
C ALA A 265 4.60 -15.84 -3.66
N PHE A 266 3.87 -14.95 -3.01
CA PHE A 266 3.50 -13.67 -3.58
C PHE A 266 3.22 -12.61 -2.51
N PHE A 267 3.39 -11.36 -2.89
CA PHE A 267 2.98 -10.19 -2.13
C PHE A 267 1.59 -9.70 -2.54
N SER A 268 0.91 -9.04 -1.60
CA SER A 268 -0.34 -8.32 -1.86
C SER A 268 -0.33 -6.93 -1.28
N GLY A 269 -0.84 -5.95 -2.03
CA GLY A 269 -0.96 -4.57 -1.57
C GLY A 269 -1.66 -3.70 -2.61
N THR A 270 -2.12 -2.52 -2.21
CA THR A 270 -2.80 -1.62 -3.15
C THR A 270 -1.90 -1.19 -4.32
N ALA A 271 -0.62 -0.93 -4.05
CA ALA A 271 0.35 -0.57 -5.08
C ALA A 271 0.87 -1.78 -5.84
N ALA A 272 1.15 -2.88 -5.12
CA ALA A 272 1.72 -4.11 -5.66
C ALA A 272 0.66 -5.03 -6.30
N GLU A 273 -0.64 -4.79 -6.03
CA GLU A 273 -1.74 -5.68 -6.42
C GLU A 273 -1.50 -7.11 -5.92
N LEU A 274 -1.24 -8.07 -6.78
CA LEU A 274 -0.65 -9.35 -6.45
C LEU A 274 0.65 -9.49 -7.25
N THR A 275 1.77 -9.49 -6.56
CA THR A 275 3.10 -9.62 -7.18
C THR A 275 3.74 -10.95 -6.79
N PRO A 276 3.99 -11.87 -7.73
CA PRO A 276 4.66 -13.14 -7.46
C PRO A 276 6.11 -12.92 -6.97
N ILE A 277 6.57 -13.83 -6.10
CA ILE A 277 7.94 -13.88 -5.61
C ILE A 277 8.60 -15.12 -6.22
N ARG A 278 9.64 -14.92 -7.03
CA ARG A 278 10.36 -16.00 -7.72
C ARG A 278 11.63 -16.47 -7.01
N GLU A 279 12.16 -15.63 -6.12
CA GLU A 279 13.39 -15.91 -5.40
C GLU A 279 13.39 -15.20 -4.03
N VAL A 280 13.84 -15.90 -3.01
CA VAL A 280 14.05 -15.36 -1.66
C VAL A 280 15.46 -15.73 -1.18
N ASP A 281 16.27 -14.75 -0.79
CA ASP A 281 17.63 -14.96 -0.26
C ASP A 281 18.48 -15.89 -1.17
N ARG A 282 18.44 -15.67 -2.49
CA ARG A 282 19.13 -16.46 -3.54
C ARG A 282 18.63 -17.91 -3.65
N ARG A 283 17.42 -18.20 -3.15
CA ARG A 283 16.75 -19.50 -3.30
C ARG A 283 15.55 -19.33 -4.20
N VAL A 284 15.50 -20.10 -5.27
CA VAL A 284 14.37 -20.12 -6.18
C VAL A 284 13.15 -20.68 -5.46
N ILE A 285 12.01 -20.02 -5.59
CA ILE A 285 10.72 -20.49 -5.09
C ILE A 285 9.98 -21.21 -6.21
N GLY A 286 9.54 -22.43 -5.93
CA GLY A 286 8.89 -23.28 -6.92
C GLY A 286 9.73 -23.42 -8.19
N GLU A 287 9.18 -23.03 -9.33
CA GLU A 287 9.85 -23.08 -10.64
C GLU A 287 10.53 -21.74 -11.02
N GLY A 288 10.61 -20.77 -10.10
CA GLY A 288 11.27 -19.48 -10.35
C GLY A 288 10.44 -18.48 -11.19
N HIS A 289 9.13 -18.66 -11.23
CA HIS A 289 8.19 -17.75 -11.88
C HIS A 289 6.81 -17.80 -11.19
N ALA A 290 5.86 -16.97 -11.66
CA ALA A 290 4.50 -16.97 -11.15
C ALA A 290 3.86 -18.37 -11.34
N GLY A 291 3.45 -18.98 -10.25
CA GLY A 291 2.79 -20.29 -10.26
C GLY A 291 1.28 -20.21 -10.61
N PRO A 292 0.61 -21.36 -10.71
CA PRO A 292 -0.78 -21.42 -11.12
C PRO A 292 -1.75 -20.76 -10.14
N VAL A 293 -1.49 -20.83 -8.82
CA VAL A 293 -2.35 -20.21 -7.80
C VAL A 293 -2.24 -18.69 -7.89
N ALA A 294 -1.03 -18.15 -7.94
CA ALA A 294 -0.81 -16.72 -8.08
C ALA A 294 -1.48 -16.17 -9.35
N LYS A 295 -1.33 -16.86 -10.50
CA LYS A 295 -1.96 -16.47 -11.77
C LYS A 295 -3.50 -16.51 -11.70
N ALA A 296 -4.06 -17.54 -11.08
CA ALA A 296 -5.52 -17.66 -10.92
C ALA A 296 -6.08 -16.51 -10.05
N LEU A 297 -5.39 -16.18 -8.95
CA LEU A 297 -5.76 -15.08 -8.06
C LEU A 297 -5.59 -13.72 -8.74
N GLN A 298 -4.50 -13.50 -9.51
CA GLN A 298 -4.33 -12.29 -10.30
C GLN A 298 -5.49 -12.10 -11.29
N ALA A 299 -5.83 -13.15 -12.04
CA ALA A 299 -6.93 -13.09 -13.02
C ALA A 299 -8.27 -12.78 -12.34
N ALA A 300 -8.57 -13.41 -11.20
CA ALA A 300 -9.77 -13.13 -10.43
C ALA A 300 -9.79 -11.70 -9.89
N PHE A 301 -8.69 -11.22 -9.34
CA PHE A 301 -8.55 -9.86 -8.83
C PHE A 301 -8.75 -8.82 -9.93
N PHE A 302 -8.10 -8.99 -11.08
CA PHE A 302 -8.25 -8.04 -12.19
C PHE A 302 -9.66 -8.02 -12.78
N LYS A 303 -10.37 -9.14 -12.83
CA LYS A 303 -11.80 -9.16 -13.20
C LYS A 303 -12.64 -8.32 -12.22
N VAL A 304 -12.36 -8.41 -10.93
CA VAL A 304 -13.07 -7.61 -9.92
C VAL A 304 -12.82 -6.12 -10.09
N VAL A 305 -11.56 -5.68 -10.15
CA VAL A 305 -11.23 -4.25 -10.24
C VAL A 305 -11.65 -3.62 -11.57
N LYS A 306 -11.82 -4.44 -12.62
CA LYS A 306 -12.37 -4.00 -13.92
C LYS A 306 -13.91 -4.05 -13.99
N GLY A 307 -14.58 -4.45 -12.91
CA GLY A 307 -16.05 -4.53 -12.87
C GLY A 307 -16.65 -5.71 -13.66
N GLU A 308 -15.82 -6.67 -14.05
CA GLU A 308 -16.26 -7.86 -14.82
C GLU A 308 -16.85 -8.96 -13.93
N ASN A 309 -16.78 -8.83 -12.60
CA ASN A 309 -17.39 -9.74 -11.64
C ASN A 309 -18.49 -9.03 -10.83
N PRO A 310 -19.78 -9.20 -11.17
CA PRO A 310 -20.88 -8.50 -10.52
C PRO A 310 -21.08 -8.88 -9.03
N ALA A 311 -20.61 -10.04 -8.59
CA ALA A 311 -20.67 -10.43 -7.19
C ALA A 311 -19.90 -9.47 -6.27
N TYR A 312 -18.91 -8.78 -6.82
CA TYR A 312 -18.07 -7.82 -6.12
C TYR A 312 -18.32 -6.36 -6.49
N ALA A 313 -19.44 -6.04 -7.14
CA ALA A 313 -19.80 -4.66 -7.51
C ALA A 313 -19.75 -3.72 -6.28
N ARG A 314 -20.08 -4.21 -5.08
CA ARG A 314 -19.99 -3.46 -3.82
C ARG A 314 -18.57 -3.03 -3.41
N TRP A 315 -17.52 -3.66 -3.98
CA TRP A 315 -16.13 -3.27 -3.75
C TRP A 315 -15.68 -2.12 -4.64
N LEU A 316 -16.51 -1.74 -5.61
CA LEU A 316 -16.24 -0.67 -6.55
C LEU A 316 -17.09 0.55 -6.23
N TYR A 317 -16.43 1.68 -6.01
CA TYR A 317 -17.06 2.97 -5.84
C TYR A 317 -17.00 3.69 -7.20
N PRO A 318 -18.09 3.70 -7.99
CA PRO A 318 -18.07 4.23 -9.35
C PRO A 318 -17.99 5.76 -9.36
N PHE A 319 -17.32 6.31 -10.38
CA PHE A 319 -17.32 7.74 -10.64
C PHE A 319 -17.18 8.02 -12.14
N SER A 320 -17.49 9.27 -12.54
CA SER A 320 -17.33 9.76 -13.90
C SER A 320 -16.48 11.04 -13.89
N LEU A 321 -15.71 11.26 -14.96
CA LEU A 321 -14.92 12.47 -15.16
C LEU A 321 -15.77 13.64 -15.66
#